data_1ebb4afa5e62604d856df65a6337c570
#
_entry.id   1ebb4afa5e62604d856df65a6337c570
#
_cell.length_a   1.000
_cell.length_b   1.000
_cell.length_c   1.000
_cell.angle_alpha   90.00
_cell.angle_beta   90.00
_cell.angle_gamma   90.00
#
_symmetry.space_group_name_H-M   'P 1'
#
loop_
_entity.id
_entity.type
_entity.pdbx_description
1 polymer ?
#
loop_
_entity_poly.entity_id
_entity_poly.type
_entity_poly.pdbx_seq_one_letter_code
_entity_poly.pdbx_strand_id
1 'polypeptide(L)'
;MLKQANAISEELIEWRRDFHMHPETGFDVYRTAGIVAVELEKMGYRVRRGIGKTGVVADIGEGGKMVAIRADMDALPLQELNESEYKSQNDGKMHACGHDSHSAMALGAAQLLAKEKLNGRVRFLFQPSEESAYEEGKSGAVRMSEEGAMDGVDYVIAQHVDPGQPVGTIAISSGPASGGVDSWFGIIQGKGGHGAYPQNTVDPFYLLAHVIFALNALISRRLNPFSPAVVSIGSINGGFTENVIPDSIKITGTLRYTTHEVQKQIHAEIKRAFEIVKTLGGDYELKIEIGGPPMTNDQKVTEMIESVGRDFLG
;
A
#
# COMPACT_ATOMS: atom_id res chain seq x y z
N MET A 1 18.68 -23.83 10.08
CA MET A 1 17.59 -22.84 10.00
C MET A 1 16.21 -23.49 9.87
N LEU A 2 15.85 -24.28 8.84
CA LEU A 2 14.50 -24.85 8.69
C LEU A 2 14.04 -25.71 9.90
N LYS A 3 14.92 -26.57 10.44
CA LYS A 3 14.61 -27.33 11.67
C LYS A 3 14.35 -26.43 12.88
N GLN A 4 15.07 -25.33 12.98
CA GLN A 4 14.88 -24.35 14.07
C GLN A 4 13.57 -23.60 13.89
N ALA A 5 13.22 -23.20 12.64
CA ALA A 5 11.94 -22.59 12.33
C ALA A 5 10.76 -23.52 12.65
N ASN A 6 10.87 -24.80 12.29
CA ASN A 6 9.85 -25.80 12.65
C ASN A 6 9.70 -26.01 14.16
N ALA A 7 10.78 -25.84 14.91
CA ALA A 7 10.75 -25.99 16.37
C ALA A 7 10.01 -24.86 17.11
N ILE A 8 9.82 -23.71 16.45
CA ILE A 8 9.07 -22.56 17.00
C ILE A 8 7.71 -22.36 16.31
N SER A 9 7.26 -23.31 15.50
CA SER A 9 6.04 -23.17 14.69
C SER A 9 4.78 -22.95 15.54
N GLU A 10 4.65 -23.61 16.69
CA GLU A 10 3.53 -23.42 17.60
C GLU A 10 3.48 -21.98 18.13
N GLU A 11 4.61 -21.43 18.55
CA GLU A 11 4.73 -20.05 19.03
C GLU A 11 4.40 -19.03 17.93
N LEU A 12 4.83 -19.29 16.69
CA LEU A 12 4.45 -18.46 15.52
C LEU A 12 2.93 -18.47 15.28
N ILE A 13 2.31 -19.65 15.40
CA ILE A 13 0.85 -19.80 15.25
C ILE A 13 0.13 -19.06 16.37
N GLU A 14 0.62 -19.12 17.61
CA GLU A 14 0.05 -18.42 18.76
C GLU A 14 0.11 -16.90 18.56
N TRP A 15 1.26 -16.33 18.21
CA TRP A 15 1.38 -14.89 17.89
C TRP A 15 0.45 -14.48 16.75
N ARG A 16 0.45 -15.24 15.65
CA ARG A 16 -0.41 -14.95 14.49
C ARG A 16 -1.89 -14.95 14.86
N ARG A 17 -2.35 -15.96 15.60
CA ARG A 17 -3.75 -16.07 16.02
C ARG A 17 -4.13 -14.99 17.02
N ASP A 18 -3.23 -14.65 17.94
CA ASP A 18 -3.46 -13.56 18.90
C ASP A 18 -3.61 -12.20 18.20
N PHE A 19 -2.73 -11.88 17.25
CA PHE A 19 -2.85 -10.66 16.44
C PHE A 19 -4.14 -10.67 15.62
N HIS A 20 -4.48 -11.80 15.02
CA HIS A 20 -5.70 -11.95 14.21
C HIS A 20 -6.99 -11.72 15.02
N MET A 21 -7.03 -12.23 16.24
CA MET A 21 -8.18 -12.04 17.14
C MET A 21 -8.32 -10.59 17.62
N HIS A 22 -7.22 -9.82 17.64
CA HIS A 22 -7.23 -8.46 18.20
C HIS A 22 -6.73 -7.42 17.17
N PRO A 23 -7.36 -7.33 15.99
CA PRO A 23 -6.91 -6.43 14.92
C PRO A 23 -7.07 -4.96 15.32
N GLU A 24 -6.03 -4.20 15.07
CA GLU A 24 -5.97 -2.75 15.25
C GLU A 24 -5.71 -2.09 13.89
N THR A 25 -6.21 -0.87 13.66
CA THR A 25 -6.18 -0.24 12.33
C THR A 25 -5.27 1.00 12.31
N GLY A 26 -4.58 1.19 11.21
CA GLY A 26 -3.80 2.39 10.94
C GLY A 26 -2.71 2.65 11.97
N PHE A 27 -2.71 3.84 12.57
CA PHE A 27 -1.76 4.20 13.62
C PHE A 27 -2.17 3.74 15.03
N ASP A 28 -3.36 3.22 15.22
CA ASP A 28 -3.87 2.78 16.53
C ASP A 28 -3.52 1.30 16.81
N VAL A 29 -2.27 0.92 16.59
CA VAL A 29 -1.75 -0.46 16.76
C VAL A 29 -0.99 -0.62 18.07
N TYR A 30 -1.47 0.00 19.15
CA TYR A 30 -0.77 0.07 20.45
C TYR A 30 -0.56 -1.29 21.11
N ARG A 31 -1.57 -2.19 21.05
CA ARG A 31 -1.51 -3.52 21.63
C ARG A 31 -0.49 -4.38 20.86
N THR A 32 -0.62 -4.45 19.55
CA THR A 32 0.27 -5.22 18.67
C THR A 32 1.71 -4.74 18.82
N ALA A 33 1.96 -3.43 18.72
CA ALA A 33 3.27 -2.84 18.91
C ALA A 33 3.85 -3.11 20.32
N GLY A 34 2.99 -3.09 21.34
CA GLY A 34 3.39 -3.41 22.72
C GLY A 34 3.88 -4.83 22.88
N ILE A 35 3.18 -5.82 22.33
CA ILE A 35 3.58 -7.23 22.32
C ILE A 35 4.89 -7.41 21.56
N VAL A 36 4.95 -6.92 20.33
CA VAL A 36 6.15 -6.98 19.48
C VAL A 36 7.38 -6.44 20.21
N ALA A 37 7.25 -5.27 20.82
CA ALA A 37 8.38 -4.65 21.52
C ALA A 37 8.84 -5.46 22.74
N VAL A 38 7.90 -6.01 23.52
CA VAL A 38 8.22 -6.85 24.68
C VAL A 38 8.93 -8.14 24.26
N GLU A 39 8.45 -8.80 23.20
CA GLU A 39 9.10 -10.03 22.72
C GLU A 39 10.51 -9.75 22.19
N LEU A 40 10.71 -8.67 21.45
CA LEU A 40 12.04 -8.28 20.96
C LEU A 40 13.00 -7.91 22.11
N GLU A 41 12.52 -7.24 23.16
CA GLU A 41 13.31 -6.96 24.37
C GLU A 41 13.74 -8.24 25.08
N LYS A 42 12.84 -9.23 25.23
CA LYS A 42 13.16 -10.56 25.81
C LYS A 42 14.23 -11.30 24.99
N MET A 43 14.23 -11.12 23.66
CA MET A 43 15.22 -11.68 22.75
C MET A 43 16.56 -10.94 22.76
N GLY A 44 16.69 -9.82 23.49
CA GLY A 44 17.93 -9.05 23.63
C GLY A 44 18.15 -7.97 22.56
N TYR A 45 17.12 -7.58 21.82
CA TYR A 45 17.20 -6.47 20.87
C TYR A 45 17.21 -5.11 21.57
N ARG A 46 17.89 -4.14 20.98
CA ARG A 46 17.75 -2.71 21.33
C ARG A 46 16.50 -2.16 20.68
N VAL A 47 15.44 -1.99 21.46
CA VAL A 47 14.10 -1.62 20.97
C VAL A 47 13.86 -0.11 21.12
N ARG A 48 13.39 0.52 20.05
CA ARG A 48 12.83 1.88 20.01
C ARG A 48 11.34 1.79 19.70
N ARG A 49 10.52 2.35 20.57
CA ARG A 49 9.05 2.33 20.45
C ARG A 49 8.53 3.69 20.01
N GLY A 50 7.36 3.72 19.37
CA GLY A 50 6.67 4.95 19.00
C GLY A 50 7.26 5.65 17.78
N ILE A 51 8.05 4.97 16.97
CA ILE A 51 8.60 5.51 15.72
C ILE A 51 7.49 5.54 14.67
N GLY A 52 7.22 6.70 14.09
CA GLY A 52 6.06 6.89 13.21
C GLY A 52 4.74 6.70 13.97
N LYS A 53 4.60 7.27 15.18
CA LYS A 53 3.52 7.18 16.17
C LYS A 53 3.54 5.88 16.99
N THR A 54 3.34 4.72 16.39
CA THR A 54 3.21 3.43 17.10
C THR A 54 4.15 2.35 16.58
N GLY A 55 4.99 2.64 15.59
CA GLY A 55 5.94 1.68 15.04
C GLY A 55 7.03 1.28 16.03
N VAL A 56 7.61 0.12 15.79
CA VAL A 56 8.69 -0.46 16.59
C VAL A 56 9.90 -0.70 15.70
N VAL A 57 11.06 -0.25 16.17
CA VAL A 57 12.36 -0.49 15.53
C VAL A 57 13.25 -1.23 16.50
N ALA A 58 13.83 -2.35 16.08
CA ALA A 58 14.67 -3.18 16.96
C ALA A 58 15.95 -3.59 16.25
N ASP A 59 17.08 -3.37 16.91
CA ASP A 59 18.41 -3.61 16.35
C ASP A 59 19.17 -4.69 17.16
N ILE A 60 19.90 -5.56 16.43
CA ILE A 60 20.83 -6.53 17.01
C ILE A 60 22.10 -6.62 16.15
N GLY A 61 23.21 -7.06 16.75
CA GLY A 61 24.52 -7.19 16.11
C GLY A 61 25.31 -5.89 16.11
N GLU A 62 26.55 -5.96 15.65
CA GLU A 62 27.52 -4.86 15.64
C GLU A 62 28.36 -4.86 14.36
N GLY A 63 28.87 -3.69 13.98
CA GLY A 63 29.73 -3.53 12.81
C GLY A 63 29.05 -3.91 11.49
N GLY A 64 29.82 -4.08 10.42
CA GLY A 64 29.38 -4.60 9.14
C GLY A 64 28.20 -3.88 8.49
N LYS A 65 27.57 -4.54 7.54
CA LYS A 65 26.37 -4.10 6.87
C LYS A 65 25.12 -4.22 7.75
N MET A 66 24.13 -3.36 7.50
CA MET A 66 22.83 -3.44 8.16
C MET A 66 21.76 -3.90 7.18
N VAL A 67 21.10 -4.99 7.51
CA VAL A 67 19.92 -5.49 6.80
C VAL A 67 18.69 -5.18 7.63
N ALA A 68 17.70 -4.51 7.04
CA ALA A 68 16.41 -4.30 7.67
C ALA A 68 15.41 -5.37 7.19
N ILE A 69 14.57 -5.84 8.09
CA ILE A 69 13.44 -6.73 7.84
C ILE A 69 12.17 -5.97 8.22
N ARG A 70 11.26 -5.77 7.26
CA ARG A 70 10.02 -5.01 7.47
C ARG A 70 8.83 -5.95 7.59
N ALA A 71 7.98 -5.70 8.57
CA ALA A 71 6.62 -6.21 8.67
C ALA A 71 5.66 -5.08 9.02
N ASP A 72 4.45 -5.14 8.51
CA ASP A 72 3.35 -4.25 8.88
C ASP A 72 2.54 -4.86 10.03
N MET A 73 1.78 -3.98 10.73
CA MET A 73 1.03 -4.38 11.93
C MET A 73 -0.47 -4.07 11.85
N ASP A 74 -0.89 -3.18 10.95
CA ASP A 74 -2.26 -2.71 10.92
C ASP A 74 -3.19 -3.64 10.15
N ALA A 75 -4.47 -3.63 10.56
CA ALA A 75 -5.57 -4.36 9.96
C ALA A 75 -6.47 -3.42 9.15
N LEU A 76 -7.42 -3.99 8.43
CA LEU A 76 -8.42 -3.29 7.64
C LEU A 76 -9.72 -3.02 8.42
N PRO A 77 -10.40 -1.88 8.18
CA PRO A 77 -11.69 -1.56 8.78
C PRO A 77 -12.84 -2.28 8.04
N LEU A 78 -12.88 -3.60 8.15
CA LEU A 78 -13.92 -4.44 7.56
C LEU A 78 -14.33 -5.56 8.52
N GLN A 79 -15.59 -6.00 8.43
CA GLN A 79 -16.12 -7.06 9.27
C GLN A 79 -15.65 -8.43 8.80
N GLU A 80 -15.07 -9.22 9.68
CA GLU A 80 -14.74 -10.61 9.40
C GLU A 80 -16.01 -11.49 9.37
N LEU A 81 -16.15 -12.25 8.28
CA LEU A 81 -17.25 -13.18 8.06
C LEU A 81 -16.84 -14.65 8.24
N ASN A 82 -15.56 -14.92 8.46
CA ASN A 82 -15.06 -16.27 8.69
C ASN A 82 -15.53 -16.80 10.05
N GLU A 83 -15.74 -18.11 10.12
CA GLU A 83 -16.07 -18.81 11.37
C GLU A 83 -14.86 -19.68 11.77
N SER A 84 -13.90 -19.07 12.44
CA SER A 84 -12.70 -19.76 12.98
C SER A 84 -12.57 -19.52 14.48
N GLU A 85 -11.86 -20.40 15.17
CA GLU A 85 -11.58 -20.26 16.61
C GLU A 85 -10.80 -19.00 16.96
N TYR A 86 -10.06 -18.46 15.99
CA TYR A 86 -9.24 -17.25 16.12
C TYR A 86 -9.80 -16.06 15.31
N LYS A 87 -11.08 -16.06 15.01
CA LYS A 87 -11.80 -14.94 14.39
C LYS A 87 -11.60 -13.64 15.18
N SER A 88 -11.60 -12.53 14.48
CA SER A 88 -11.54 -11.19 15.07
C SER A 88 -12.56 -11.02 16.19
N GLN A 89 -12.10 -10.51 17.32
CA GLN A 89 -12.91 -10.11 18.48
C GLN A 89 -13.23 -8.61 18.47
N ASN A 90 -12.73 -7.88 17.48
CA ASN A 90 -12.95 -6.44 17.31
C ASN A 90 -13.91 -6.22 16.13
N ASP A 91 -15.16 -5.91 16.42
CA ASP A 91 -16.18 -5.64 15.41
C ASP A 91 -15.71 -4.61 14.38
N GLY A 92 -15.98 -4.91 13.10
CA GLY A 92 -15.61 -4.03 11.99
C GLY A 92 -14.12 -3.94 11.70
N LYS A 93 -13.28 -4.84 12.25
CA LYS A 93 -11.86 -4.90 11.95
C LYS A 93 -11.42 -6.34 11.65
N MET A 94 -10.52 -6.51 10.69
CA MET A 94 -9.99 -7.82 10.30
C MET A 94 -8.59 -7.69 9.71
N HIS A 95 -7.69 -8.62 10.04
CA HIS A 95 -6.43 -8.81 9.32
C HIS A 95 -6.65 -9.53 7.98
N ALA A 96 -7.35 -8.87 7.05
CA ALA A 96 -7.67 -9.45 5.75
C ALA A 96 -6.50 -9.41 4.75
N CYS A 97 -5.51 -8.54 4.98
CA CYS A 97 -4.29 -8.44 4.18
C CYS A 97 -3.16 -9.36 4.69
N GLY A 98 -3.31 -9.94 5.89
CA GLY A 98 -2.35 -10.91 6.44
C GLY A 98 -1.18 -10.31 7.21
N HIS A 99 -1.27 -9.06 7.67
CA HIS A 99 -0.22 -8.38 8.44
C HIS A 99 0.04 -9.02 9.81
N ASP A 100 -0.93 -9.72 10.37
CA ASP A 100 -0.77 -10.62 11.52
C ASP A 100 0.27 -11.71 11.26
N SER A 101 0.25 -12.32 10.08
CA SER A 101 1.23 -13.31 9.65
C SER A 101 2.61 -12.67 9.42
N HIS A 102 2.67 -11.48 8.83
CA HIS A 102 3.93 -10.78 8.62
C HIS A 102 4.62 -10.45 9.94
N SER A 103 3.88 -9.91 10.90
CA SER A 103 4.38 -9.60 12.24
C SER A 103 4.85 -10.87 12.99
N ALA A 104 4.09 -11.96 12.93
CA ALA A 104 4.47 -13.23 13.54
C ALA A 104 5.74 -13.83 12.90
N MET A 105 5.83 -13.83 11.57
CA MET A 105 7.02 -14.29 10.84
C MET A 105 8.27 -13.45 11.18
N ALA A 106 8.12 -12.12 11.28
CA ALA A 106 9.21 -11.24 11.66
C ALA A 106 9.70 -11.49 13.09
N LEU A 107 8.79 -11.73 14.06
CA LEU A 107 9.15 -12.15 15.43
C LEU A 107 9.89 -13.48 15.44
N GLY A 108 9.43 -14.46 14.66
CA GLY A 108 10.11 -15.74 14.53
C GLY A 108 11.51 -15.62 13.93
N ALA A 109 11.66 -14.79 12.90
CA ALA A 109 12.97 -14.48 12.33
C ALA A 109 13.89 -13.80 13.37
N ALA A 110 13.34 -12.87 14.17
CA ALA A 110 14.07 -12.23 15.25
C ALA A 110 14.53 -13.23 16.30
N GLN A 111 13.67 -14.16 16.72
CA GLN A 111 13.98 -15.20 17.70
C GLN A 111 15.12 -16.13 17.23
N LEU A 112 15.13 -16.47 15.93
CA LEU A 112 16.20 -17.29 15.35
C LEU A 112 17.52 -16.51 15.27
N LEU A 113 17.48 -15.28 14.76
CA LEU A 113 18.67 -14.45 14.57
C LEU A 113 19.31 -14.02 15.89
N ALA A 114 18.54 -13.87 16.97
CA ALA A 114 19.06 -13.56 18.30
C ALA A 114 20.02 -14.65 18.85
N LYS A 115 19.92 -15.86 18.32
CA LYS A 115 20.76 -17.01 18.72
C LYS A 115 21.99 -17.21 17.84
N GLU A 116 22.11 -16.45 16.77
CA GLU A 116 23.15 -16.60 15.76
C GLU A 116 24.28 -15.58 15.97
N LYS A 117 25.50 -15.98 15.56
CA LYS A 117 26.64 -15.07 15.52
C LYS A 117 26.55 -14.25 14.21
N LEU A 118 26.12 -13.00 14.33
CA LEU A 118 25.97 -12.12 13.19
C LEU A 118 27.31 -11.48 12.78
N ASN A 119 27.56 -11.38 11.48
CA ASN A 119 28.70 -10.67 10.89
C ASN A 119 28.29 -9.25 10.40
N GLY A 120 27.32 -8.64 11.06
CA GLY A 120 26.75 -7.35 10.72
C GLY A 120 25.60 -7.03 11.66
N ARG A 121 24.72 -6.15 11.22
CA ARG A 121 23.59 -5.68 12.01
C ARG A 121 22.28 -6.08 11.32
N VAL A 122 21.28 -6.42 12.14
CA VAL A 122 19.91 -6.64 11.68
C VAL A 122 19.00 -5.65 12.39
N ARG A 123 18.14 -5.00 11.62
CA ARG A 123 17.08 -4.12 12.07
C ARG A 123 15.72 -4.70 11.73
N PHE A 124 14.84 -4.83 12.69
CA PHE A 124 13.42 -5.11 12.44
C PHE A 124 12.63 -3.81 12.45
N LEU A 125 11.74 -3.67 11.47
CA LEU A 125 10.85 -2.52 11.28
C LEU A 125 9.42 -3.04 11.35
N PHE A 126 8.74 -2.82 12.46
CA PHE A 126 7.31 -3.13 12.59
C PHE A 126 6.54 -1.84 12.32
N GLN A 127 5.93 -1.79 11.15
CA GLN A 127 5.32 -0.60 10.58
C GLN A 127 3.83 -0.52 10.91
N PRO A 128 3.33 0.61 11.45
CA PRO A 128 1.90 0.90 11.53
C PRO A 128 1.41 1.48 10.21
N SER A 129 0.09 1.55 10.01
CA SER A 129 -0.59 2.32 8.95
C SER A 129 0.03 2.12 7.56
N GLU A 130 0.02 0.86 7.10
CA GLU A 130 0.34 0.52 5.72
C GLU A 130 -0.88 0.78 4.82
N GLU A 131 -2.07 0.35 5.27
CA GLU A 131 -3.33 0.35 4.52
C GLU A 131 -3.94 1.75 4.32
N SER A 132 -3.48 2.75 5.05
CA SER A 132 -4.03 4.09 4.98
C SER A 132 -3.01 5.19 5.26
N ALA A 133 -3.12 6.27 4.49
CA ALA A 133 -2.46 7.54 4.76
C ALA A 133 -3.47 8.47 5.45
N TYR A 134 -3.47 8.49 6.79
CA TYR A 134 -4.39 9.32 7.58
C TYR A 134 -4.11 10.83 7.43
N GLU A 135 -5.01 11.64 8.00
CA GLU A 135 -5.19 13.11 7.99
C GLU A 135 -4.07 14.01 7.42
N GLU A 136 -2.81 13.61 7.52
CA GLU A 136 -1.66 14.35 7.00
C GLU A 136 -1.14 13.81 5.65
N GLY A 137 -1.81 12.82 5.05
CA GLY A 137 -1.40 12.19 3.80
C GLY A 137 -0.09 11.38 3.89
N LYS A 138 0.31 10.95 5.11
CA LYS A 138 1.53 10.18 5.35
C LYS A 138 1.23 8.81 5.93
N SER A 139 1.72 7.77 5.27
CA SER A 139 1.69 6.39 5.79
C SER A 139 2.70 6.19 6.93
N GLY A 140 2.58 5.07 7.63
CA GLY A 140 3.55 4.68 8.66
C GLY A 140 4.98 4.57 8.12
N ALA A 141 5.16 4.06 6.88
CA ALA A 141 6.48 3.98 6.24
C ALA A 141 7.14 5.35 6.07
N VAL A 142 6.37 6.35 5.61
CA VAL A 142 6.87 7.72 5.45
C VAL A 142 7.30 8.29 6.79
N ARG A 143 6.42 8.19 7.83
CA ARG A 143 6.73 8.72 9.15
C ARG A 143 7.92 8.03 9.79
N MET A 144 7.97 6.70 9.77
CA MET A 144 9.11 5.96 10.32
C MET A 144 10.42 6.33 9.63
N SER A 145 10.39 6.55 8.30
CA SER A 145 11.58 6.99 7.54
C SER A 145 12.02 8.39 7.93
N GLU A 146 11.09 9.34 8.06
CA GLU A 146 11.37 10.71 8.53
C GLU A 146 11.95 10.74 9.95
N GLU A 147 11.58 9.77 10.81
CA GLU A 147 12.07 9.61 12.17
C GLU A 147 13.32 8.71 12.28
N GLY A 148 14.01 8.45 11.14
CA GLY A 148 15.30 7.77 11.09
C GLY A 148 15.24 6.26 11.22
N ALA A 149 14.10 5.62 10.94
CA ALA A 149 14.01 4.16 10.95
C ALA A 149 14.92 3.51 9.90
N MET A 150 15.20 4.20 8.81
CA MET A 150 16.03 3.74 7.71
C MET A 150 17.50 4.18 7.82
N ASP A 151 17.88 4.95 8.84
CA ASP A 151 19.25 5.46 8.98
C ASP A 151 20.27 4.35 9.11
N GLY A 152 21.26 4.35 8.24
CA GLY A 152 22.34 3.37 8.22
C GLY A 152 21.96 1.97 7.73
N VAL A 153 20.77 1.80 7.14
CA VAL A 153 20.35 0.55 6.48
C VAL A 153 20.98 0.45 5.09
N ASP A 154 21.67 -0.66 4.83
CA ASP A 154 22.27 -0.96 3.53
C ASP A 154 21.28 -1.71 2.61
N TYR A 155 20.46 -2.60 3.19
CA TYR A 155 19.49 -3.43 2.47
C TYR A 155 18.20 -3.53 3.28
N VAL A 156 17.07 -3.56 2.58
CA VAL A 156 15.78 -3.84 3.20
C VAL A 156 15.08 -4.98 2.48
N ILE A 157 14.49 -5.88 3.24
CA ILE A 157 13.68 -6.98 2.73
C ILE A 157 12.32 -6.98 3.43
N ALA A 158 11.29 -7.41 2.69
CA ALA A 158 9.95 -7.63 3.20
C ALA A 158 9.33 -8.82 2.48
N GLN A 159 8.32 -9.43 3.10
CA GLN A 159 7.50 -10.46 2.51
C GLN A 159 6.03 -10.05 2.61
N HIS A 160 5.23 -10.51 1.66
CA HIS A 160 3.78 -10.41 1.75
C HIS A 160 3.18 -11.80 1.52
N VAL A 161 2.22 -12.20 2.33
CA VAL A 161 1.45 -13.43 2.08
C VAL A 161 0.56 -13.25 0.85
N ASP A 162 0.47 -14.28 0.01
CA ASP A 162 -0.34 -14.25 -1.20
C ASP A 162 -1.27 -15.46 -1.23
N PRO A 163 -2.59 -15.29 -1.01
CA PRO A 163 -3.54 -16.40 -1.02
C PRO A 163 -3.73 -17.00 -2.42
N GLY A 164 -3.25 -16.35 -3.48
CA GLY A 164 -3.26 -16.87 -4.85
C GLY A 164 -2.17 -17.88 -5.14
N GLN A 165 -1.19 -18.06 -4.23
CA GLN A 165 -0.08 -18.98 -4.41
C GLN A 165 -0.24 -20.27 -3.57
N PRO A 166 0.22 -21.43 -4.06
CA PRO A 166 0.24 -22.65 -3.25
C PRO A 166 1.11 -22.49 -1.99
N VAL A 167 0.69 -23.10 -0.88
CA VAL A 167 1.48 -23.13 0.36
C VAL A 167 2.83 -23.81 0.11
N GLY A 168 3.91 -23.23 0.65
CA GLY A 168 5.28 -23.73 0.47
C GLY A 168 5.99 -23.18 -0.76
N THR A 169 5.38 -22.20 -1.45
CA THR A 169 6.02 -21.50 -2.58
C THR A 169 6.40 -20.07 -2.19
N ILE A 170 7.42 -19.53 -2.84
CA ILE A 170 7.83 -18.12 -2.77
C ILE A 170 7.84 -17.57 -4.19
N ALA A 171 7.09 -16.50 -4.43
CA ALA A 171 7.15 -15.73 -5.67
C ALA A 171 8.10 -14.55 -5.46
N ILE A 172 9.08 -14.40 -6.34
CA ILE A 172 10.03 -13.29 -6.31
C ILE A 172 10.38 -12.86 -7.73
N SER A 173 10.52 -11.56 -7.94
CA SER A 173 10.97 -10.98 -9.21
C SER A 173 11.88 -9.79 -8.98
N SER A 174 12.89 -9.62 -9.82
CA SER A 174 13.68 -8.39 -9.87
C SER A 174 12.96 -7.32 -10.70
N GLY A 175 13.30 -6.05 -10.47
CA GLY A 175 12.65 -4.95 -11.16
C GLY A 175 11.29 -4.58 -10.58
N PRO A 176 10.34 -4.06 -11.38
CA PRO A 176 9.04 -3.62 -10.88
C PRO A 176 8.27 -4.76 -10.21
N ALA A 177 7.97 -4.62 -8.92
CA ALA A 177 7.29 -5.60 -8.10
C ALA A 177 5.85 -5.18 -7.76
N SER A 178 5.61 -3.87 -7.55
CA SER A 178 4.25 -3.34 -7.46
C SER A 178 4.13 -1.99 -8.15
N GLY A 179 2.95 -1.68 -8.65
CA GLY A 179 2.64 -0.37 -9.19
C GLY A 179 2.42 0.67 -8.11
N GLY A 180 2.83 1.92 -8.37
CA GLY A 180 2.40 3.07 -7.59
C GLY A 180 0.91 3.32 -7.78
N VAL A 181 0.30 3.97 -6.81
CA VAL A 181 -1.15 4.23 -6.73
C VAL A 181 -1.38 5.71 -6.48
N ASP A 182 -2.19 6.35 -7.34
CA ASP A 182 -2.75 7.67 -7.03
C ASP A 182 -4.26 7.64 -7.29
N SER A 183 -4.96 8.61 -6.70
CA SER A 183 -6.39 8.85 -6.93
C SER A 183 -6.59 10.23 -7.55
N TRP A 184 -7.62 10.39 -8.36
CA TRP A 184 -7.96 11.68 -8.94
C TRP A 184 -9.46 11.97 -8.81
N PHE A 185 -9.79 13.24 -8.63
CA PHE A 185 -11.12 13.76 -8.38
C PHE A 185 -11.34 14.95 -9.27
N GLY A 186 -12.35 14.88 -10.14
CA GLY A 186 -12.71 15.94 -11.04
C GLY A 186 -14.13 16.44 -10.82
N ILE A 187 -14.33 17.73 -11.03
CA ILE A 187 -15.67 18.35 -11.18
C ILE A 187 -15.69 19.00 -12.56
N ILE A 188 -16.62 18.60 -13.40
CA ILE A 188 -16.88 19.22 -14.68
C ILE A 188 -18.00 20.22 -14.47
N GLN A 189 -17.70 21.50 -14.65
CA GLN A 189 -18.60 22.61 -14.44
C GLN A 189 -19.15 23.07 -15.77
N GLY A 190 -20.46 22.99 -15.91
CA GLY A 190 -21.22 23.53 -17.03
C GLY A 190 -22.13 24.69 -16.59
N LYS A 191 -23.25 24.80 -17.26
CA LYS A 191 -24.36 25.67 -16.94
C LYS A 191 -25.66 24.92 -17.18
N GLY A 192 -26.37 24.63 -16.12
CA GLY A 192 -27.62 23.87 -16.16
C GLY A 192 -28.79 24.64 -16.74
N GLY A 193 -29.89 23.92 -16.94
CA GLY A 193 -31.12 24.52 -17.42
C GLY A 193 -32.17 23.49 -17.83
N HIS A 194 -33.22 23.96 -18.48
CA HIS A 194 -34.33 23.12 -18.91
C HIS A 194 -33.89 22.23 -20.09
N GLY A 195 -34.10 20.90 -19.99
CA GLY A 195 -33.69 19.96 -21.03
C GLY A 195 -34.23 20.18 -22.43
N ALA A 196 -35.38 20.91 -22.59
CA ALA A 196 -35.91 21.26 -23.88
C ALA A 196 -35.24 22.49 -24.53
N TYR A 197 -34.39 23.24 -23.80
CA TYR A 197 -33.70 24.43 -24.27
C TYR A 197 -32.18 24.34 -24.11
N PRO A 198 -31.53 23.28 -24.65
CA PRO A 198 -30.11 23.01 -24.42
C PRO A 198 -29.19 24.12 -24.97
N GLN A 199 -29.63 24.89 -25.96
CA GLN A 199 -28.90 26.05 -26.52
C GLN A 199 -28.65 27.19 -25.51
N ASN A 200 -29.35 27.18 -24.36
CA ASN A 200 -29.17 28.17 -23.28
C ASN A 200 -28.28 27.67 -22.17
N THR A 201 -27.71 26.47 -22.32
CA THR A 201 -26.91 25.74 -21.31
C THR A 201 -25.50 25.50 -21.81
N VAL A 202 -24.65 25.05 -20.91
CA VAL A 202 -23.41 24.36 -21.22
C VAL A 202 -23.53 22.98 -20.56
N ASP A 203 -23.89 21.98 -21.34
CA ASP A 203 -24.25 20.64 -20.81
C ASP A 203 -23.02 19.88 -20.31
N PRO A 204 -22.90 19.64 -19.01
CA PRO A 204 -21.76 18.94 -18.45
C PRO A 204 -21.70 17.45 -18.85
N PHE A 205 -22.81 16.82 -19.28
CA PHE A 205 -22.78 15.47 -19.85
C PHE A 205 -22.08 15.44 -21.22
N TYR A 206 -22.33 16.45 -22.05
CA TYR A 206 -21.61 16.61 -23.31
C TYR A 206 -20.11 16.84 -23.07
N LEU A 207 -19.74 17.68 -22.11
CA LEU A 207 -18.36 17.95 -21.76
C LEU A 207 -17.67 16.66 -21.21
N LEU A 208 -18.36 15.93 -20.32
CA LEU A 208 -17.89 14.67 -19.73
C LEU A 208 -17.57 13.62 -20.79
N ALA A 209 -18.40 13.49 -21.83
CA ALA A 209 -18.16 12.51 -22.90
C ALA A 209 -16.76 12.69 -23.52
N HIS A 210 -16.36 13.94 -23.81
CA HIS A 210 -15.04 14.25 -24.35
C HIS A 210 -13.90 13.92 -23.38
N VAL A 211 -14.08 14.21 -22.08
CA VAL A 211 -13.11 13.87 -21.04
C VAL A 211 -12.95 12.35 -20.94
N ILE A 212 -14.05 11.58 -20.95
CA ILE A 212 -14.01 10.11 -20.91
C ILE A 212 -13.24 9.55 -22.11
N PHE A 213 -13.51 10.03 -23.32
CA PHE A 213 -12.78 9.60 -24.51
C PHE A 213 -11.28 9.87 -24.40
N ALA A 214 -10.90 11.07 -23.93
CA ALA A 214 -9.50 11.43 -23.76
C ALA A 214 -8.81 10.58 -22.70
N LEU A 215 -9.45 10.35 -21.54
CA LEU A 215 -8.92 9.50 -20.47
C LEU A 215 -8.73 8.05 -20.92
N ASN A 216 -9.70 7.45 -21.62
CA ASN A 216 -9.60 6.08 -22.12
C ASN A 216 -8.54 5.93 -23.23
N ALA A 217 -8.28 6.98 -24.00
CA ALA A 217 -7.24 6.98 -25.02
C ALA A 217 -5.83 7.23 -24.45
N LEU A 218 -5.70 7.72 -23.21
CA LEU A 218 -4.44 8.14 -22.60
C LEU A 218 -3.38 7.05 -22.67
N ILE A 219 -3.67 5.86 -22.15
CA ILE A 219 -2.71 4.74 -22.09
C ILE A 219 -2.26 4.35 -23.51
N SER A 220 -3.20 4.17 -24.43
CA SER A 220 -2.91 3.63 -25.77
C SER A 220 -2.32 4.66 -26.75
N ARG A 221 -2.47 5.97 -26.50
CA ARG A 221 -2.09 7.03 -27.45
C ARG A 221 -1.05 8.00 -26.90
N ARG A 222 -0.83 8.03 -25.59
CA ARG A 222 0.00 9.05 -24.94
C ARG A 222 1.17 8.48 -24.17
N LEU A 223 1.12 7.20 -23.76
CA LEU A 223 2.20 6.53 -23.06
C LEU A 223 3.00 5.61 -24.00
N ASN A 224 4.23 5.33 -23.61
CA ASN A 224 5.03 4.31 -24.29
C ASN A 224 4.37 2.93 -24.04
N PRO A 225 4.15 2.11 -25.08
CA PRO A 225 3.55 0.78 -24.93
C PRO A 225 4.29 -0.18 -23.99
N PHE A 226 5.57 0.05 -23.76
CA PHE A 226 6.40 -0.71 -22.82
C PHE A 226 6.38 -0.18 -21.38
N SER A 227 5.59 0.84 -21.10
CA SER A 227 5.41 1.42 -19.77
C SER A 227 4.06 0.99 -19.20
N PRO A 228 4.00 -0.08 -18.39
CA PRO A 228 2.75 -0.55 -17.81
C PRO A 228 2.11 0.54 -16.94
N ALA A 229 0.85 0.84 -17.24
CA ALA A 229 0.06 1.82 -16.51
C ALA A 229 -1.44 1.54 -16.65
N VAL A 230 -2.21 2.00 -15.65
CA VAL A 230 -3.68 1.91 -15.66
C VAL A 230 -4.25 3.25 -15.28
N VAL A 231 -5.29 3.69 -15.98
CA VAL A 231 -6.15 4.82 -15.60
C VAL A 231 -7.58 4.32 -15.65
N SER A 232 -8.26 4.35 -14.51
CA SER A 232 -9.65 3.89 -14.39
C SER A 232 -10.55 4.99 -13.85
N ILE A 233 -11.76 5.07 -14.41
CA ILE A 233 -12.85 5.87 -13.86
C ILE A 233 -13.62 4.98 -12.88
N GLY A 234 -13.70 5.39 -11.62
CA GLY A 234 -14.35 4.64 -10.54
C GLY A 234 -15.80 5.07 -10.31
N SER A 235 -16.10 6.37 -10.43
CA SER A 235 -17.46 6.86 -10.27
C SER A 235 -17.75 8.11 -11.10
N ILE A 236 -19.03 8.28 -11.46
CA ILE A 236 -19.60 9.46 -12.11
C ILE A 236 -20.91 9.76 -11.39
N ASN A 237 -21.06 11.01 -10.93
CA ASN A 237 -22.26 11.45 -10.21
C ASN A 237 -22.70 12.83 -10.72
N GLY A 238 -23.94 12.92 -11.21
CA GLY A 238 -24.53 14.17 -11.69
C GLY A 238 -25.95 13.99 -12.22
N GLY A 239 -26.73 15.07 -12.21
CA GLY A 239 -28.13 15.05 -12.60
C GLY A 239 -29.08 14.57 -11.51
N PHE A 240 -30.37 14.94 -11.61
CA PHE A 240 -31.40 14.58 -10.64
C PHE A 240 -32.69 14.08 -11.30
N THR A 241 -32.98 14.53 -12.53
CA THR A 241 -34.19 14.20 -13.26
C THR A 241 -33.94 14.34 -14.76
N GLU A 242 -34.76 13.68 -15.57
CA GLU A 242 -34.59 13.52 -17.01
C GLU A 242 -34.77 14.80 -17.83
N ASN A 243 -35.44 15.80 -17.28
CA ASN A 243 -35.78 17.02 -17.97
C ASN A 243 -34.98 18.26 -17.52
N VAL A 244 -33.95 18.09 -16.71
CA VAL A 244 -33.06 19.15 -16.20
C VAL A 244 -31.62 18.82 -16.51
N ILE A 245 -30.93 19.68 -17.22
CA ILE A 245 -29.48 19.65 -17.41
C ILE A 245 -28.84 20.17 -16.13
N PRO A 246 -27.94 19.41 -15.45
CA PRO A 246 -27.32 19.86 -14.22
C PRO A 246 -26.25 20.93 -14.44
N ASP A 247 -25.84 21.62 -13.36
CA ASP A 247 -24.75 22.61 -13.44
C ASP A 247 -23.38 21.93 -13.45
N SER A 248 -23.25 20.74 -12.85
CA SER A 248 -21.95 20.07 -12.75
C SER A 248 -22.08 18.55 -12.66
N ILE A 249 -20.98 17.85 -12.94
CA ILE A 249 -20.81 16.40 -12.76
C ILE A 249 -19.51 16.14 -12.01
N LYS A 250 -19.57 15.27 -11.01
CA LYS A 250 -18.39 14.75 -10.32
C LYS A 250 -17.93 13.45 -10.98
N ILE A 251 -16.63 13.32 -11.16
CA ILE A 251 -15.99 12.12 -11.71
C ILE A 251 -14.75 11.80 -10.88
N THR A 252 -14.54 10.53 -10.52
CA THR A 252 -13.38 10.11 -9.75
C THR A 252 -12.75 8.87 -10.36
N GLY A 253 -11.48 8.68 -10.09
CA GLY A 253 -10.79 7.51 -10.58
C GLY A 253 -9.46 7.24 -9.86
N THR A 254 -8.81 6.20 -10.31
CA THR A 254 -7.51 5.77 -9.80
C THR A 254 -6.54 5.54 -10.95
N LEU A 255 -5.26 5.58 -10.62
CA LEU A 255 -4.20 5.24 -11.58
C LEU A 255 -3.17 4.31 -10.94
N ARG A 256 -2.49 3.55 -11.81
CA ARG A 256 -1.35 2.71 -11.48
C ARG A 256 -0.22 3.00 -12.44
N TYR A 257 1.00 2.97 -11.95
CA TYR A 257 2.19 3.26 -12.75
C TYR A 257 3.39 2.51 -12.17
N THR A 258 4.41 2.29 -12.99
CA THR A 258 5.60 1.53 -12.60
C THR A 258 6.82 2.39 -12.32
N THR A 259 6.81 3.67 -12.76
CA THR A 259 7.91 4.62 -12.51
C THR A 259 7.37 6.03 -12.26
N HIS A 260 8.16 6.87 -11.59
CA HIS A 260 7.80 8.27 -11.36
C HIS A 260 7.71 9.10 -12.65
N GLU A 261 8.42 8.74 -13.72
CA GLU A 261 8.32 9.38 -15.03
C GLU A 261 6.95 9.13 -15.63
N VAL A 262 6.47 7.88 -15.58
CA VAL A 262 5.14 7.49 -16.04
C VAL A 262 4.06 8.18 -15.21
N GLN A 263 4.21 8.26 -13.88
CA GLN A 263 3.32 9.00 -12.99
C GLN A 263 3.15 10.45 -13.46
N LYS A 264 4.26 11.19 -13.60
CA LYS A 264 4.25 12.57 -14.04
C LYS A 264 3.58 12.75 -15.40
N GLN A 265 3.83 11.84 -16.33
CA GLN A 265 3.21 11.86 -17.66
C GLN A 265 1.71 11.64 -17.56
N ILE A 266 1.23 10.66 -16.77
CA ILE A 266 -0.20 10.40 -16.58
C ILE A 266 -0.89 11.62 -15.96
N HIS A 267 -0.31 12.23 -14.92
CA HIS A 267 -0.86 13.44 -14.29
C HIS A 267 -1.03 14.57 -15.32
N ALA A 268 -0.02 14.81 -16.15
CA ALA A 268 -0.09 15.83 -17.20
C ALA A 268 -1.16 15.52 -18.25
N GLU A 269 -1.32 14.26 -18.64
CA GLU A 269 -2.31 13.85 -19.63
C GLU A 269 -3.74 13.86 -19.07
N ILE A 270 -3.95 13.50 -17.81
CA ILE A 270 -5.26 13.66 -17.13
C ILE A 270 -5.65 15.13 -17.12
N LYS A 271 -4.74 16.02 -16.71
CA LYS A 271 -5.00 17.47 -16.75
C LYS A 271 -5.35 17.95 -18.17
N ARG A 272 -4.63 17.49 -19.19
CA ARG A 272 -4.90 17.82 -20.59
C ARG A 272 -6.28 17.32 -21.05
N ALA A 273 -6.72 16.13 -20.58
CA ALA A 273 -8.04 15.62 -20.86
C ALA A 273 -9.14 16.54 -20.30
N PHE A 274 -8.95 17.08 -19.10
CA PHE A 274 -9.89 18.02 -18.49
C PHE A 274 -9.85 19.41 -19.14
N GLU A 275 -8.71 19.86 -19.68
CA GLU A 275 -8.62 21.16 -20.41
C GLU A 275 -9.55 21.23 -21.64
N ILE A 276 -9.99 20.10 -22.18
CA ILE A 276 -10.98 20.06 -23.29
C ILE A 276 -12.27 20.75 -22.87
N VAL A 277 -12.67 20.67 -21.62
CA VAL A 277 -13.88 21.28 -21.07
C VAL A 277 -13.93 22.78 -21.33
N LYS A 278 -12.79 23.47 -21.15
CA LYS A 278 -12.70 24.93 -21.38
C LYS A 278 -12.89 25.31 -22.84
N THR A 279 -12.38 24.50 -23.76
CA THR A 279 -12.53 24.75 -25.18
C THR A 279 -14.00 24.60 -25.66
N LEU A 280 -14.81 23.89 -24.86
CA LEU A 280 -16.23 23.65 -25.13
C LEU A 280 -17.15 24.56 -24.30
N GLY A 281 -16.59 25.58 -23.63
CA GLY A 281 -17.34 26.60 -22.91
C GLY A 281 -17.68 26.29 -21.44
N GLY A 282 -17.18 25.22 -20.91
CA GLY A 282 -17.28 24.88 -19.48
C GLY A 282 -16.02 25.22 -18.70
N ASP A 283 -15.97 24.77 -17.44
CA ASP A 283 -14.79 24.83 -16.58
C ASP A 283 -14.64 23.51 -15.80
N TYR A 284 -13.53 23.33 -15.09
CA TYR A 284 -13.31 22.14 -14.29
C TYR A 284 -12.46 22.42 -13.05
N GLU A 285 -12.65 21.58 -12.03
CA GLU A 285 -11.72 21.40 -10.92
C GLU A 285 -11.09 20.01 -11.03
N LEU A 286 -9.80 19.89 -10.76
CA LEU A 286 -9.09 18.62 -10.76
C LEU A 286 -8.11 18.57 -9.58
N LYS A 287 -8.27 17.55 -8.74
CA LYS A 287 -7.35 17.22 -7.66
C LYS A 287 -6.77 15.83 -7.95
N ILE A 288 -5.44 15.68 -7.84
CA ILE A 288 -4.78 14.38 -7.84
C ILE A 288 -4.14 14.19 -6.48
N GLU A 289 -4.47 13.09 -5.84
CA GLU A 289 -3.91 12.68 -4.55
C GLU A 289 -2.88 11.58 -4.80
N ILE A 290 -1.63 11.87 -4.41
CA ILE A 290 -0.52 10.93 -4.51
C ILE A 290 -0.66 9.92 -3.40
N GLY A 291 -0.70 8.64 -3.77
CA GLY A 291 -0.75 7.52 -2.86
C GLY A 291 0.63 6.83 -2.70
N GLY A 292 0.64 5.51 -2.70
CA GLY A 292 1.87 4.74 -2.55
C GLY A 292 2.79 4.81 -3.78
N PRO A 293 4.13 4.91 -3.59
CA PRO A 293 5.07 4.88 -4.70
C PRO A 293 5.15 3.48 -5.35
N PRO A 294 5.64 3.36 -6.58
CA PRO A 294 5.95 2.07 -7.17
C PRO A 294 7.12 1.42 -6.43
N MET A 295 7.05 0.10 -6.28
CA MET A 295 8.12 -0.69 -5.68
C MET A 295 8.94 -1.37 -6.77
N THR A 296 10.26 -1.22 -6.67
CA THR A 296 11.23 -1.88 -7.56
C THR A 296 12.20 -2.68 -6.73
N ASN A 297 12.25 -3.99 -6.94
CA ASN A 297 13.19 -4.87 -6.25
C ASN A 297 14.60 -4.73 -6.84
N ASP A 298 15.58 -4.57 -5.96
CA ASP A 298 16.99 -4.58 -6.35
C ASP A 298 17.39 -5.97 -6.86
N GLN A 299 18.07 -6.02 -8.00
CA GLN A 299 18.44 -7.27 -8.66
C GLN A 299 19.32 -8.16 -7.76
N LYS A 300 20.34 -7.58 -7.11
CA LYS A 300 21.28 -8.36 -6.28
C LYS A 300 20.60 -8.92 -5.04
N VAL A 301 19.75 -8.14 -4.40
CA VAL A 301 18.97 -8.61 -3.24
C VAL A 301 18.01 -9.71 -3.66
N THR A 302 17.35 -9.56 -4.79
CA THR A 302 16.46 -10.58 -5.36
C THR A 302 17.20 -11.89 -5.64
N GLU A 303 18.37 -11.84 -6.30
CA GLU A 303 19.20 -13.01 -6.58
C GLU A 303 19.66 -13.72 -5.29
N MET A 304 20.00 -12.96 -4.23
CA MET A 304 20.34 -13.55 -2.93
C MET A 304 19.16 -14.27 -2.30
N ILE A 305 17.96 -13.66 -2.29
CA ILE A 305 16.76 -14.28 -1.71
C ILE A 305 16.36 -15.50 -2.55
N GLU A 306 16.43 -15.42 -3.87
CA GLU A 306 16.16 -16.55 -4.76
C GLU A 306 17.10 -17.75 -4.49
N SER A 307 18.40 -17.49 -4.35
CA SER A 307 19.38 -18.54 -4.00
C SER A 307 19.04 -19.22 -2.69
N VAL A 308 18.73 -18.44 -1.65
CA VAL A 308 18.33 -18.98 -0.35
C VAL A 308 17.01 -19.74 -0.46
N GLY A 309 16.02 -19.21 -1.19
CA GLY A 309 14.74 -19.87 -1.42
C GLY A 309 14.91 -21.25 -2.07
N ARG A 310 15.74 -21.37 -3.11
CA ARG A 310 16.05 -22.64 -3.77
C ARG A 310 16.75 -23.62 -2.84
N ASP A 311 17.65 -23.18 -1.97
CA ASP A 311 18.33 -24.04 -1.01
C ASP A 311 17.39 -24.65 0.03
N PHE A 312 16.26 -23.98 0.33
CA PHE A 312 15.30 -24.42 1.35
C PHE A 312 14.08 -25.13 0.79
N LEU A 313 13.63 -24.76 -0.40
CA LEU A 313 12.37 -25.25 -0.97
C LEU A 313 12.58 -26.23 -2.14
N GLY A 314 13.74 -26.23 -2.76
CA GLY A 314 14.11 -27.11 -3.89
C GLY A 314 13.96 -26.44 -5.25
#